data_d5279072ef5fa0b8178356c4aaddddcb
#
_entry.id   d5279072ef5fa0b8178356c4aaddddcb
#
_cell.length_a   1.000
_cell.length_b   1.000
_cell.length_c   1.000
_cell.angle_alpha   90.00
_cell.angle_beta   90.00
_cell.angle_gamma   90.00
#
_symmetry.space_group_name_H-M   'P 1'
#
loop_
_entity.id
_entity.type
_entity.pdbx_description
1 polymer ?
#
loop_
_entity_poly.entity_id
_entity_poly.type
_entity_poly.pdbx_seq_one_letter_code
_entity_poly.pdbx_strand_id
1 'polypeptide(L)'
;MGAEQRAAPRFTLLIRAAKLIVDGTREFLCVIRDASATGLKIRLFSPLPSHRSLCIEMSNGDRYPIEQVWADGEFAGFRFTGEVDIERVLDESHGVFPKRQVRLRIHLDALVHTGGEVVRVAFQDISQQGACIECDKWLLMNELVRIETTVLPPIYAKVRWRSHPRYGLLFEQTFKLDELAHIAAPLQAGESGGDQARDGRGHAEPFRRI
;
A
#
# COMPACT_ATOMS: atom_id res chain seq x y z
N MET A 1 9.28 27.17 -32.86
CA MET A 1 10.17 26.98 -31.69
C MET A 1 9.47 27.54 -30.46
N GLY A 2 8.73 26.72 -29.76
CA GLY A 2 8.09 27.12 -28.51
C GLY A 2 9.07 26.87 -27.35
N ALA A 3 9.61 27.91 -26.77
CA ALA A 3 10.36 27.82 -25.54
C ALA A 3 9.36 27.46 -24.41
N GLU A 4 9.42 26.23 -23.95
CA GLU A 4 8.68 25.76 -22.78
C GLU A 4 9.18 26.53 -21.57
N GLN A 5 8.43 27.57 -21.15
CA GLN A 5 8.68 28.30 -19.93
C GLN A 5 8.38 27.37 -18.74
N ARG A 6 9.43 26.74 -18.22
CA ARG A 6 9.36 26.01 -16.96
C ARG A 6 9.21 27.00 -15.81
N ALA A 7 8.01 27.01 -15.22
CA ALA A 7 7.60 28.05 -14.27
C ALA A 7 8.16 27.91 -12.84
N ALA A 8 8.86 26.79 -12.49
CA ALA A 8 9.38 26.57 -11.14
C ALA A 8 10.69 25.75 -11.13
N PRO A 9 11.59 26.00 -10.15
CA PRO A 9 12.78 25.17 -9.95
C PRO A 9 12.39 23.72 -9.66
N ARG A 10 13.12 22.77 -10.23
CA ARG A 10 12.99 21.34 -9.96
C ARG A 10 14.07 20.89 -9.01
N PHE A 11 13.68 20.13 -8.00
CA PHE A 11 14.60 19.45 -7.11
C PHE A 11 14.82 18.04 -7.65
N THR A 12 15.91 17.85 -8.39
CA THR A 12 16.28 16.58 -9.00
C THR A 12 16.99 15.68 -7.97
N LEU A 13 16.84 14.36 -8.11
CA LEU A 13 17.48 13.32 -7.29
C LEU A 13 16.77 13.00 -5.96
N LEU A 14 15.47 13.06 -5.94
CA LEU A 14 14.72 12.42 -4.89
C LEU A 14 14.51 10.95 -5.23
N ILE A 15 15.20 10.05 -4.52
CA ILE A 15 14.87 8.61 -4.58
C ILE A 15 14.08 8.31 -3.31
N ARG A 16 12.77 8.59 -3.35
CA ARG A 16 11.90 8.42 -2.18
C ARG A 16 10.76 7.47 -2.51
N ALA A 17 10.65 6.42 -1.71
CA ALA A 17 9.48 5.57 -1.75
C ALA A 17 8.25 6.36 -1.28
N ALA A 18 7.16 6.24 -2.01
CA ALA A 18 5.88 6.83 -1.70
C ALA A 18 4.77 5.86 -2.09
N LYS A 19 3.55 6.23 -1.79
CA LYS A 19 2.37 5.44 -2.09
C LYS A 19 1.41 6.25 -2.95
N LEU A 20 1.04 5.71 -4.10
CA LEU A 20 -0.08 6.22 -4.89
C LEU A 20 -1.37 5.58 -4.39
N ILE A 21 -2.35 6.40 -4.08
CA ILE A 21 -3.69 5.99 -3.70
C ILE A 21 -4.62 6.28 -4.88
N VAL A 22 -5.21 5.23 -5.42
CA VAL A 22 -6.10 5.25 -6.56
C VAL A 22 -7.53 5.09 -6.06
N ASP A 23 -8.41 6.02 -6.42
CA ASP A 23 -9.83 6.05 -6.03
C ASP A 23 -10.06 5.90 -4.52
N GLY A 24 -9.11 6.36 -3.71
CA GLY A 24 -9.18 6.38 -2.25
C GLY A 24 -8.91 5.04 -1.56
N THR A 25 -8.83 3.92 -2.28
CA THR A 25 -8.76 2.57 -1.70
C THR A 25 -7.54 1.78 -2.14
N ARG A 26 -7.23 1.73 -3.43
CA ARG A 26 -6.15 0.93 -4.00
C ARG A 26 -4.79 1.61 -3.82
N GLU A 27 -3.83 0.91 -3.27
CA GLU A 27 -2.54 1.48 -2.88
C GLU A 27 -1.38 0.85 -3.67
N PHE A 28 -0.59 1.67 -4.36
CA PHE A 28 0.54 1.22 -5.18
C PHE A 28 1.84 1.86 -4.71
N LEU A 29 2.90 1.07 -4.57
CA LEU A 29 4.24 1.60 -4.32
C LEU A 29 4.77 2.34 -5.55
N CYS A 30 5.46 3.42 -5.31
CA CYS A 30 6.15 4.18 -6.34
C CYS A 30 7.44 4.83 -5.79
N VAL A 31 8.24 5.39 -6.68
CA VAL A 31 9.43 6.15 -6.32
C VAL A 31 9.36 7.54 -6.92
N ILE A 32 9.38 8.56 -6.06
CA ILE A 32 9.51 9.94 -6.51
C ILE A 32 10.94 10.15 -7.00
N ARG A 33 11.08 10.65 -8.23
CA ARG A 33 12.37 10.91 -8.89
C ARG A 33 12.69 12.38 -8.98
N ASP A 34 11.66 13.21 -9.06
CA ASP A 34 11.78 14.65 -9.23
C ASP A 34 10.53 15.32 -8.66
N ALA A 35 10.69 16.47 -8.06
CA ALA A 35 9.60 17.25 -7.47
C ALA A 35 9.80 18.74 -7.71
N SER A 36 8.70 19.46 -7.85
CA SER A 36 8.63 20.93 -7.90
C SER A 36 7.34 21.38 -7.22
N ALA A 37 7.19 22.67 -7.00
CA ALA A 37 5.94 23.22 -6.43
C ALA A 37 4.69 22.90 -7.27
N THR A 38 4.85 22.54 -8.54
CA THR A 38 3.73 22.29 -9.47
C THR A 38 3.48 20.82 -9.75
N GLY A 39 4.43 19.92 -9.46
CA GLY A 39 4.25 18.51 -9.78
C GLY A 39 5.43 17.61 -9.49
N LEU A 40 5.25 16.34 -9.84
CA LEU A 40 6.16 15.24 -9.54
C LEU A 40 6.47 14.43 -10.80
N LYS A 41 7.70 13.89 -10.87
CA LYS A 41 8.04 12.76 -11.73
C LYS A 41 8.19 11.52 -10.87
N ILE A 42 7.45 10.47 -11.20
CA ILE A 42 7.36 9.24 -10.42
C ILE A 42 7.75 8.06 -11.30
N ARG A 43 8.50 7.12 -10.72
CA ARG A 43 8.69 5.78 -11.29
C ARG A 43 7.60 4.87 -10.73
N LEU A 44 6.87 4.23 -11.64
CA LEU A 44 5.85 3.22 -11.36
C LEU A 44 6.45 1.83 -11.53
N PHE A 45 5.99 0.85 -10.78
CA PHE A 45 6.39 -0.56 -10.91
C PHE A 45 5.39 -1.38 -11.73
N SER A 46 4.21 -0.83 -11.98
CA SER A 46 3.17 -1.39 -12.84
C SER A 46 2.33 -0.27 -13.44
N PRO A 47 1.66 -0.49 -14.58
CA PRO A 47 0.69 0.45 -15.12
C PRO A 47 -0.40 0.76 -14.08
N LEU A 48 -0.78 2.03 -13.97
CA LEU A 48 -1.91 2.42 -13.13
C LEU A 48 -3.21 1.92 -13.76
N PRO A 49 -4.13 1.37 -12.96
CA PRO A 49 -5.45 1.03 -13.45
C PRO A 49 -6.24 2.30 -13.81
N SER A 50 -7.31 2.15 -14.58
CA SER A 50 -8.26 3.24 -14.81
C SER A 50 -8.73 3.83 -13.49
N HIS A 51 -8.77 5.15 -13.39
CA HIS A 51 -9.03 5.86 -12.14
C HIS A 51 -9.79 7.18 -12.36
N ARG A 52 -10.49 7.62 -11.32
CA ARG A 52 -11.17 8.91 -11.25
C ARG A 52 -10.39 9.92 -10.41
N SER A 53 -9.65 9.42 -9.43
CA SER A 53 -8.86 10.26 -8.52
C SER A 53 -7.53 9.61 -8.19
N LEU A 54 -6.51 10.43 -8.03
CA LEU A 54 -5.18 10.03 -7.58
C LEU A 54 -4.73 10.91 -6.42
N CYS A 55 -4.07 10.28 -5.47
CA CYS A 55 -3.42 10.96 -4.36
C CYS A 55 -2.05 10.33 -4.13
N ILE A 56 -1.02 11.12 -3.88
CA ILE A 56 0.25 10.63 -3.40
C ILE A 56 0.33 10.79 -1.89
N GLU A 57 0.72 9.73 -1.20
CA GLU A 57 1.01 9.75 0.23
C GLU A 57 2.52 9.61 0.42
N MET A 58 3.09 10.57 1.11
CA MET A 58 4.50 10.63 1.44
C MET A 58 4.82 9.71 2.63
N SER A 59 6.10 9.43 2.85
CA SER A 59 6.55 8.59 3.99
C SER A 59 6.19 9.16 5.37
N ASN A 60 5.99 10.48 5.48
CA ASN A 60 5.52 11.17 6.68
C ASN A 60 4.00 11.08 6.89
N GLY A 61 3.25 10.52 5.91
CA GLY A 61 1.80 10.41 5.94
C GLY A 61 1.05 11.60 5.31
N ASP A 62 1.76 12.63 4.86
CA ASP A 62 1.14 13.75 4.15
C ASP A 62 0.59 13.28 2.81
N ARG A 63 -0.61 13.76 2.45
CA ARG A 63 -1.34 13.40 1.24
C ARG A 63 -1.55 14.59 0.35
N TYR A 64 -1.25 14.42 -0.93
CA TYR A 64 -1.42 15.45 -1.94
C TYR A 64 -2.23 14.90 -3.11
N PRO A 65 -3.41 15.49 -3.42
CA PRO A 65 -4.15 15.14 -4.62
C PRO A 65 -3.35 15.52 -5.86
N ILE A 66 -3.32 14.62 -6.86
CA ILE A 66 -2.55 14.79 -8.08
C ILE A 66 -3.34 14.38 -9.31
N GLU A 67 -2.95 14.88 -10.48
CA GLU A 67 -3.45 14.46 -11.78
C GLU A 67 -2.30 14.00 -12.66
N GLN A 68 -2.49 12.90 -13.38
CA GLN A 68 -1.52 12.42 -14.36
C GLN A 68 -1.51 13.32 -15.59
N VAL A 69 -0.33 13.79 -15.97
CA VAL A 69 -0.13 14.64 -17.15
C VAL A 69 0.41 13.85 -18.33
N TRP A 70 1.33 12.91 -18.06
CA TRP A 70 1.93 12.03 -19.06
C TRP A 70 2.38 10.72 -18.44
N ALA A 71 2.54 9.70 -19.26
CA ALA A 71 3.20 8.43 -18.91
C ALA A 71 4.10 7.99 -20.07
N ASP A 72 5.26 7.47 -19.72
CA ASP A 72 6.24 6.94 -20.66
C ASP A 72 7.04 5.81 -20.01
N GLY A 73 6.82 4.58 -20.49
CA GLY A 73 7.40 3.37 -19.89
C GLY A 73 7.05 3.24 -18.39
N GLU A 74 8.09 3.15 -17.57
CA GLU A 74 7.95 3.07 -16.10
C GLU A 74 7.83 4.46 -15.42
N PHE A 75 7.87 5.55 -16.16
CA PHE A 75 7.80 6.90 -15.61
C PHE A 75 6.49 7.58 -15.95
N ALA A 76 6.02 8.40 -15.02
CA ALA A 76 4.87 9.25 -15.22
C ALA A 76 5.08 10.62 -14.56
N GLY A 77 4.53 11.65 -15.18
CA GLY A 77 4.49 13.00 -14.65
C GLY A 77 3.11 13.33 -14.11
N PHE A 78 3.11 13.94 -12.94
CA PHE A 78 1.88 14.34 -12.24
C PHE A 78 1.95 15.81 -11.86
N ARG A 79 0.79 16.45 -11.86
CA ARG A 79 0.58 17.82 -11.39
C ARG A 79 -0.16 17.77 -10.07
N PHE A 80 0.22 18.60 -9.12
CA PHE A 80 -0.61 18.84 -7.93
C PHE A 80 -1.89 19.59 -8.32
N THR A 81 -3.02 19.23 -7.73
CA THR A 81 -4.31 19.87 -7.99
C THR A 81 -4.56 21.09 -7.10
N GLY A 82 -3.69 21.34 -6.14
CA GLY A 82 -3.73 22.49 -5.23
C GLY A 82 -2.34 23.09 -4.99
N GLU A 83 -2.30 24.16 -4.25
CA GLU A 83 -1.04 24.76 -3.79
C GLU A 83 -0.32 23.82 -2.83
N VAL A 84 0.97 23.63 -3.05
CA VAL A 84 1.81 22.73 -2.27
C VAL A 84 3.08 23.44 -1.83
N ASP A 85 3.33 23.39 -0.54
CA ASP A 85 4.61 23.77 0.02
C ASP A 85 5.66 22.70 -0.31
N ILE A 86 6.53 23.01 -1.27
CA ILE A 86 7.54 22.05 -1.74
C ILE A 86 8.56 21.71 -0.66
N GLU A 87 8.87 22.63 0.26
CA GLU A 87 9.79 22.37 1.35
C GLU A 87 9.21 21.29 2.27
N ARG A 88 7.92 21.33 2.54
CA ARG A 88 7.22 20.30 3.31
C ARG A 88 7.16 18.96 2.57
N VAL A 89 6.97 18.96 1.25
CA VAL A 89 7.05 17.71 0.44
C VAL A 89 8.44 17.11 0.50
N LEU A 90 9.47 17.96 0.53
CA LEU A 90 10.88 17.57 0.59
C LEU A 90 11.35 17.24 2.01
N ASP A 91 10.62 17.68 3.02
CA ASP A 91 10.96 17.42 4.41
C ASP A 91 10.70 15.94 4.75
N GLU A 92 11.75 15.26 5.16
CA GLU A 92 11.68 13.87 5.65
C GLU A 92 11.70 13.81 7.18
N SER A 93 11.61 14.95 7.86
CA SER A 93 11.57 14.95 9.31
C SER A 93 10.29 14.32 9.83
N HIS A 94 10.44 13.25 10.57
CA HIS A 94 9.34 12.52 11.21
C HIS A 94 9.30 12.83 12.72
N GLY A 95 9.76 13.99 13.12
CA GLY A 95 9.93 14.35 14.52
C GLY A 95 10.90 13.41 15.22
N VAL A 96 10.55 12.96 16.42
CA VAL A 96 11.40 12.09 17.27
C VAL A 96 11.44 10.62 16.80
N PHE A 97 10.60 10.24 15.84
CA PHE A 97 10.47 8.83 15.41
C PHE A 97 11.33 8.53 14.18
N PRO A 98 11.92 7.31 14.09
CA PRO A 98 12.66 6.89 12.90
C PRO A 98 11.74 6.86 11.69
N LYS A 99 12.31 7.05 10.48
CA LYS A 99 11.58 7.00 9.20
C LYS A 99 10.70 5.74 9.14
N ARG A 100 9.40 5.94 9.02
CA ARG A 100 8.48 4.82 8.82
C ARG A 100 8.58 4.38 7.36
N GLN A 101 8.66 3.06 7.16
CA GLN A 101 8.53 2.52 5.82
C GLN A 101 7.11 2.70 5.29
N VAL A 102 7.01 2.90 3.99
CA VAL A 102 5.71 2.92 3.31
C VAL A 102 5.03 1.57 3.52
N ARG A 103 3.78 1.62 3.96
CA ARG A 103 2.93 0.44 4.17
C ARG A 103 1.78 0.47 3.19
N LEU A 104 1.52 -0.66 2.57
CA LEU A 104 0.36 -0.88 1.71
C LEU A 104 -0.71 -1.63 2.49
N ARG A 105 -1.94 -1.14 2.45
CA ARG A 105 -3.09 -1.94 2.88
C ARG A 105 -3.29 -3.07 1.87
N ILE A 106 -3.40 -4.28 2.37
CA ILE A 106 -3.69 -5.47 1.57
C ILE A 106 -4.66 -6.35 2.34
N HIS A 107 -5.52 -7.04 1.62
CA HIS A 107 -6.35 -8.11 2.16
C HIS A 107 -5.87 -9.43 1.57
N LEU A 108 -5.19 -10.21 2.37
CA LEU A 108 -4.58 -11.46 1.95
C LEU A 108 -4.68 -12.49 3.08
N ASP A 109 -5.36 -13.60 2.81
CA ASP A 109 -5.39 -14.72 3.73
C ASP A 109 -4.05 -15.45 3.74
N ALA A 110 -3.65 -15.89 4.92
CA ALA A 110 -2.40 -16.60 5.14
C ALA A 110 -2.54 -17.71 6.18
N LEU A 111 -1.57 -18.60 6.18
CA LEU A 111 -1.36 -19.58 7.23
C LEU A 111 -0.11 -19.20 8.03
N VAL A 112 -0.24 -19.15 9.34
CA VAL A 112 0.88 -18.92 10.26
C VAL A 112 1.17 -20.21 11.01
N HIS A 113 2.40 -20.69 10.88
CA HIS A 113 2.92 -21.81 11.64
C HIS A 113 3.60 -21.29 12.91
N THR A 114 3.09 -21.71 14.05
CA THR A 114 3.49 -21.24 15.38
C THR A 114 3.28 -22.34 16.42
N GLY A 115 4.28 -22.61 17.27
CA GLY A 115 4.16 -23.57 18.38
C GLY A 115 3.73 -24.99 17.97
N GLY A 116 4.04 -25.42 16.74
CA GLY A 116 3.62 -26.72 16.18
C GLY A 116 2.19 -26.75 15.62
N GLU A 117 1.50 -25.64 15.61
CA GLU A 117 0.15 -25.49 15.06
C GLU A 117 0.14 -24.59 13.81
N VAL A 118 -0.93 -24.69 13.02
CA VAL A 118 -1.18 -23.87 11.84
C VAL A 118 -2.46 -23.07 12.07
N VAL A 119 -2.39 -21.75 11.96
CA VAL A 119 -3.49 -20.84 12.23
C VAL A 119 -3.76 -19.98 11.00
N ARG A 120 -5.03 -19.79 10.66
CA ARG A 120 -5.44 -18.82 9.62
C ARG A 120 -5.35 -17.41 10.16
N VAL A 121 -4.83 -16.52 9.32
CA VAL A 121 -4.69 -15.09 9.63
C VAL A 121 -5.02 -14.27 8.40
N ALA A 122 -5.33 -12.98 8.59
CA ALA A 122 -5.52 -12.04 7.49
C ALA A 122 -4.50 -10.90 7.59
N PHE A 123 -3.80 -10.62 6.49
CA PHE A 123 -2.97 -9.42 6.39
C PHE A 123 -3.86 -8.17 6.35
N GLN A 124 -3.46 -7.13 7.07
CA GLN A 124 -4.08 -5.81 7.08
C GLN A 124 -3.20 -4.79 6.33
N ASP A 125 -1.91 -4.90 6.49
CA ASP A 125 -0.92 -4.12 5.78
C ASP A 125 0.41 -4.88 5.64
N ILE A 126 1.22 -4.46 4.66
CA ILE A 126 2.56 -4.96 4.43
C ILE A 126 3.51 -3.82 4.09
N SER A 127 4.77 -3.96 4.51
CA SER A 127 5.90 -3.10 4.14
C SER A 127 7.10 -3.97 3.76
N GLN A 128 8.21 -3.36 3.36
CA GLN A 128 9.44 -4.10 3.07
C GLN A 128 9.95 -4.94 4.25
N GLN A 129 9.71 -4.50 5.50
CA GLN A 129 10.30 -5.13 6.69
C GLN A 129 9.29 -5.86 7.57
N GLY A 130 8.01 -5.77 7.29
CA GLY A 130 7.02 -6.37 8.18
C GLY A 130 5.59 -6.17 7.74
N ALA A 131 4.69 -6.71 8.52
CA ALA A 131 3.25 -6.69 8.26
C ALA A 131 2.45 -6.49 9.55
N CYS A 132 1.21 -6.07 9.38
CA CYS A 132 0.17 -6.23 10.37
C CYS A 132 -0.75 -7.35 9.94
N ILE A 133 -1.01 -8.29 10.83
CA ILE A 133 -1.98 -9.37 10.63
C ILE A 133 -3.06 -9.34 11.69
N GLU A 134 -4.23 -9.87 11.36
CA GLU A 134 -5.26 -10.26 12.33
C GLU A 134 -5.22 -11.76 12.58
N CYS A 135 -5.24 -12.15 13.85
CA CYS A 135 -5.18 -13.52 14.30
C CYS A 135 -5.98 -13.69 15.59
N ASP A 136 -6.91 -14.64 15.62
CA ASP A 136 -7.69 -14.95 16.80
C ASP A 136 -6.89 -15.71 17.86
N LYS A 137 -5.83 -16.39 17.44
CA LYS A 137 -4.93 -17.09 18.33
C LYS A 137 -3.98 -16.11 19.03
N TRP A 138 -3.70 -16.40 20.30
CA TRP A 138 -2.72 -15.65 21.07
C TRP A 138 -1.29 -16.02 20.66
N LEU A 139 -0.60 -15.08 19.96
CA LEU A 139 0.80 -15.20 19.61
C LEU A 139 1.69 -14.58 20.70
N LEU A 140 2.82 -15.22 20.98
CA LEU A 140 3.77 -14.73 21.99
C LEU A 140 4.68 -13.63 21.40
N MET A 141 5.07 -12.70 22.25
CA MET A 141 6.05 -11.66 21.87
C MET A 141 7.41 -12.29 21.56
N ASN A 142 8.05 -11.81 20.50
CA ASN A 142 9.32 -12.30 19.96
C ASN A 142 9.28 -13.75 19.44
N GLU A 143 8.11 -14.36 19.39
CA GLU A 143 7.95 -15.67 18.78
C GLU A 143 8.29 -15.61 17.30
N LEU A 144 9.06 -16.60 16.83
CA LEU A 144 9.34 -16.81 15.43
C LEU A 144 8.19 -17.59 14.80
N VAL A 145 7.58 -17.02 13.80
CA VAL A 145 6.50 -17.62 13.03
C VAL A 145 6.89 -17.76 11.56
N ARG A 146 6.37 -18.78 10.89
CA ARG A 146 6.49 -18.94 9.45
C ARG A 146 5.14 -18.68 8.82
N ILE A 147 5.12 -17.82 7.80
CA ILE A 147 3.92 -17.38 7.11
C ILE A 147 3.91 -17.98 5.71
N GLU A 148 2.80 -18.56 5.33
CA GLU A 148 2.54 -19.09 3.98
C GLU A 148 1.33 -18.40 3.38
N THR A 149 1.46 -17.98 2.13
CA THR A 149 0.39 -17.39 1.34
C THR A 149 0.39 -17.97 -0.07
N THR A 150 -0.61 -17.66 -0.87
CA THR A 150 -0.69 -18.08 -2.28
C THR A 150 0.13 -17.19 -3.22
N VAL A 151 0.55 -16.00 -2.77
CA VAL A 151 1.18 -14.98 -3.64
C VAL A 151 2.56 -14.53 -3.17
N LEU A 152 2.88 -14.70 -1.88
CA LEU A 152 4.18 -14.38 -1.30
C LEU A 152 5.01 -15.65 -1.12
N PRO A 153 6.33 -15.58 -1.25
CA PRO A 153 7.19 -16.69 -0.81
C PRO A 153 7.01 -16.93 0.70
N PRO A 154 7.35 -18.11 1.21
CA PRO A 154 7.32 -18.37 2.66
C PRO A 154 8.15 -17.32 3.42
N ILE A 155 7.57 -16.68 4.42
CA ILE A 155 8.18 -15.60 5.19
C ILE A 155 8.41 -16.06 6.62
N TYR A 156 9.61 -15.85 7.13
CA TYR A 156 9.90 -15.96 8.57
C TYR A 156 9.84 -14.59 9.22
N ALA A 157 9.12 -14.49 10.33
CA ALA A 157 8.88 -13.22 11.00
C ALA A 157 8.83 -13.37 12.52
N LYS A 158 9.15 -12.30 13.24
CA LYS A 158 9.01 -12.22 14.70
C LYS A 158 7.87 -11.31 15.10
N VAL A 159 7.07 -11.73 16.06
CA VAL A 159 6.02 -10.91 16.67
C VAL A 159 6.67 -9.76 17.46
N ARG A 160 6.48 -8.51 17.01
CA ARG A 160 7.11 -7.31 17.59
C ARG A 160 6.18 -6.49 18.47
N TRP A 161 4.90 -6.51 18.18
CA TRP A 161 3.88 -5.87 19.01
C TRP A 161 2.57 -6.62 18.88
N ARG A 162 1.70 -6.42 19.86
CA ARG A 162 0.42 -7.10 19.99
C ARG A 162 -0.63 -6.12 20.49
N SER A 163 -1.77 -6.10 19.80
CA SER A 163 -3.01 -5.45 20.20
C SER A 163 -4.16 -6.32 19.70
N HIS A 164 -4.39 -7.44 20.40
CA HIS A 164 -5.31 -8.50 19.97
C HIS A 164 -6.64 -7.93 19.45
N PRO A 165 -7.13 -8.40 18.27
CA PRO A 165 -6.63 -9.52 17.47
C PRO A 165 -5.48 -9.15 16.50
N ARG A 166 -4.92 -7.93 16.54
CA ARG A 166 -3.86 -7.47 15.64
C ARG A 166 -2.47 -7.69 16.21
N TYR A 167 -1.55 -8.08 15.31
CA TYR A 167 -0.15 -8.36 15.59
C TYR A 167 0.75 -7.73 14.56
N GLY A 168 1.80 -7.06 15.01
CA GLY A 168 2.85 -6.53 14.14
C GLY A 168 4.00 -7.52 14.05
N LEU A 169 4.34 -7.85 12.82
CA LEU A 169 5.39 -8.79 12.48
C LEU A 169 6.58 -8.06 11.87
N LEU A 170 7.78 -8.45 12.26
CA LEU A 170 9.04 -8.04 11.64
C LEU A 170 9.60 -9.23 10.87
N PHE A 171 9.80 -9.08 9.57
CA PHE A 171 10.35 -10.10 8.70
C PHE A 171 11.84 -10.30 8.98
N GLU A 172 12.31 -11.55 8.92
CA GLU A 172 13.74 -11.84 9.03
C GLU A 172 14.49 -11.46 7.75
N GLN A 173 13.83 -11.49 6.60
CA GLN A 173 14.33 -11.04 5.31
C GLN A 173 13.47 -9.91 4.79
N THR A 174 14.08 -8.79 4.40
CA THR A 174 13.37 -7.64 3.87
C THR A 174 13.13 -7.79 2.38
N PHE A 175 11.94 -7.41 1.92
CA PHE A 175 11.66 -7.29 0.49
C PHE A 175 12.41 -6.10 -0.11
N LYS A 176 12.86 -6.24 -1.35
CA LYS A 176 13.21 -5.07 -2.16
C LYS A 176 11.93 -4.31 -2.51
N LEU A 177 12.05 -3.00 -2.75
CA LEU A 177 10.89 -2.15 -3.00
C LEU A 177 10.14 -2.57 -4.28
N ASP A 178 10.88 -2.89 -5.34
CA ASP A 178 10.35 -3.35 -6.62
C ASP A 178 9.68 -4.72 -6.50
N GLU A 179 10.29 -5.65 -5.76
CA GLU A 179 9.73 -6.97 -5.48
C GLU A 179 8.37 -6.84 -4.77
N LEU A 180 8.32 -6.08 -3.67
CA LEU A 180 7.08 -5.86 -2.94
C LEU A 180 6.02 -5.18 -3.80
N ALA A 181 6.42 -4.20 -4.63
CA ALA A 181 5.52 -3.48 -5.51
C ALA A 181 4.86 -4.41 -6.53
N HIS A 182 5.64 -5.29 -7.17
CA HIS A 182 5.12 -6.25 -8.15
C HIS A 182 4.20 -7.30 -7.52
N ILE A 183 4.50 -7.74 -6.30
CA ILE A 183 3.66 -8.71 -5.57
C ILE A 183 2.34 -8.05 -5.12
N ALA A 184 2.40 -6.80 -4.65
CA ALA A 184 1.23 -6.12 -4.11
C ALA A 184 0.27 -5.61 -5.19
N ALA A 185 0.75 -5.24 -6.38
CA ALA A 185 -0.08 -4.63 -7.42
C ALA A 185 -1.27 -5.51 -7.86
N PRO A 186 -1.14 -6.84 -8.09
CA PRO A 186 -2.27 -7.70 -8.41
C PRO A 186 -3.31 -7.78 -7.29
N LEU A 187 -2.90 -7.70 -6.02
CA LEU A 187 -3.80 -7.73 -4.87
C LEU A 187 -4.71 -6.49 -4.83
N GLN A 188 -4.19 -5.34 -5.29
CA GLN A 188 -4.96 -4.10 -5.40
C GLN A 188 -5.95 -4.11 -6.58
N ALA A 189 -5.69 -4.90 -7.62
CA ALA A 189 -6.56 -4.99 -8.79
C ALA A 189 -7.82 -5.84 -8.55
N GLY A 190 -7.76 -6.80 -7.61
CA GLY A 190 -8.86 -7.74 -7.32
C GLY A 190 -10.02 -7.14 -6.52
N GLU A 191 -9.85 -6.00 -5.85
CA GLU A 191 -10.89 -5.40 -5.01
C GLU A 191 -12.05 -4.73 -5.77
N SER A 192 -11.96 -4.62 -7.10
CA SER A 192 -13.00 -3.98 -7.92
C SER A 192 -14.22 -4.87 -8.22
N GLY A 193 -14.27 -6.13 -7.73
CA GLY A 193 -15.29 -7.13 -8.05
C GLY A 193 -16.22 -7.59 -6.92
N GLY A 194 -16.10 -7.04 -5.69
CA GLY A 194 -16.70 -7.64 -4.48
C GLY A 194 -17.98 -7.01 -3.94
N ASP A 195 -18.57 -5.97 -4.54
CA ASP A 195 -19.76 -5.29 -3.97
C ASP A 195 -21.00 -5.30 -4.87
N GLN A 196 -21.26 -6.45 -5.52
CA GLN A 196 -22.57 -6.72 -6.12
C GLN A 196 -22.94 -8.18 -5.86
N ALA A 197 -23.65 -8.48 -4.79
CA ALA A 197 -24.71 -9.48 -4.65
C ALA A 197 -24.95 -9.89 -3.20
N ARG A 198 -25.60 -9.07 -2.42
CA ARG A 198 -26.42 -9.53 -1.28
C ARG A 198 -27.67 -8.65 -1.14
N ASP A 199 -28.51 -8.65 -2.17
CA ASP A 199 -29.91 -8.30 -2.04
C ASP A 199 -30.75 -9.42 -2.69
N GLY A 200 -30.88 -10.52 -1.99
CA GLY A 200 -31.75 -11.66 -2.29
C GLY A 200 -32.82 -11.76 -1.22
N ARG A 201 -33.86 -10.92 -1.35
CA ARG A 201 -35.10 -11.12 -0.56
C ARG A 201 -35.71 -12.47 -0.90
N GLY A 202 -35.51 -13.44 -0.03
CA GLY A 202 -36.29 -14.69 -0.01
C GLY A 202 -37.69 -14.40 0.47
N HIS A 203 -38.64 -14.41 -0.46
CA HIS A 203 -40.08 -14.53 -0.13
C HIS A 203 -40.32 -15.94 0.46
N ALA A 204 -40.64 -15.99 1.74
CA ALA A 204 -41.18 -17.17 2.38
C ALA A 204 -42.69 -17.26 2.05
N GLU A 205 -43.10 -18.24 1.26
CA GLU A 205 -44.49 -18.64 1.14
C GLU A 205 -44.93 -19.44 2.39
N PRO A 206 -46.15 -19.24 2.88
CA PRO A 206 -46.63 -19.97 4.04
C PRO A 206 -47.16 -21.37 3.65
N PHE A 207 -46.65 -22.38 4.33
CA PHE A 207 -47.16 -23.75 4.28
C PHE A 207 -48.59 -23.79 4.78
N ARG A 208 -49.56 -24.19 3.93
CA ARG A 208 -50.90 -24.63 4.30
C ARG A 208 -50.84 -26.06 4.83
N ARG A 209 -51.40 -26.26 6.03
CA ARG A 209 -51.74 -27.57 6.57
C ARG A 209 -52.99 -28.12 5.86
N ILE A 210 -52.93 -29.36 5.48
CA ILE A 210 -54.05 -30.34 5.45
C ILE A 210 -53.57 -31.56 6.21
#